data_3f629ca13a86b4c14b2fb24f7738da6e
#
_entry.id   3f629ca13a86b4c14b2fb24f7738da6e
#
_cell.length_a   1.000
_cell.length_b   1.000
_cell.length_c   1.000
_cell.angle_alpha   90.00
_cell.angle_beta   90.00
_cell.angle_gamma   90.00
#
_symmetry.space_group_name_H-M   'P 1'
#
loop_
_entity.id
_entity.type
_entity.pdbx_description
1 polymer ?
#
loop_
_entity_poly.entity_id
_entity_poly.type
_entity_poly.pdbx_seq_one_letter_code
_entity_poly.pdbx_strand_id
1 'polypeptide(L)'
;AFRKFAQAEPHNCTLLVDTYDTLKSGIPNAIKVASEMKQKGQRLQAIRLDSGDLAYLSKRGRRMLDDAGFTEVQIVVSNQLDEYLIKSLLEQKAPIDSFGVGTSLATGQPDAALDGVYKLSEINGEPKIKLSENIQKVTLPGRKQVYRFTDDSGFFVADAITLENGPVPDRMVHPFDTEKSMQLNTKMAVPLLNKIMENGSSLLESYEPKDVASFVQKRMLQLPEEHKRFNNPHIYKVGISEPLHQLRSDLRKKYKM
;
A
#
# COMPACT_ATOMS: atom_id res chain seq x y z
N ALA A 1 -7.32 -12.80 -36.29
CA ALA A 1 -6.43 -12.79 -35.12
C ALA A 1 -7.05 -13.57 -33.96
N PHE A 2 -8.31 -13.28 -33.48
CA PHE A 2 -8.94 -13.87 -32.27
C PHE A 2 -9.03 -15.40 -32.32
N ARG A 3 -9.51 -15.99 -33.45
CA ARG A 3 -9.58 -17.45 -33.60
C ARG A 3 -8.22 -18.15 -33.48
N LYS A 4 -7.17 -17.52 -34.04
CA LYS A 4 -5.81 -18.08 -33.94
C LYS A 4 -5.28 -18.02 -32.53
N PHE A 5 -5.54 -16.92 -31.80
CA PHE A 5 -5.19 -16.80 -30.40
C PHE A 5 -5.93 -17.82 -29.52
N ALA A 6 -7.25 -17.94 -29.71
CA ALA A 6 -8.07 -18.95 -29.03
C ALA A 6 -7.63 -20.40 -29.27
N GLN A 7 -7.08 -20.69 -30.49
CA GLN A 7 -6.50 -22.01 -30.80
C GLN A 7 -5.17 -22.24 -30.07
N ALA A 8 -4.35 -21.20 -29.94
CA ALA A 8 -3.05 -21.29 -29.26
C ALA A 8 -3.20 -21.34 -27.74
N GLU A 9 -4.15 -20.58 -27.18
CA GLU A 9 -4.37 -20.43 -25.74
C GLU A 9 -5.82 -20.81 -25.34
N PRO A 10 -6.23 -22.06 -25.50
CA PRO A 10 -7.63 -22.46 -25.32
C PRO A 10 -8.11 -22.43 -23.87
N HIS A 11 -7.19 -22.46 -22.90
CA HIS A 11 -7.50 -22.49 -21.46
C HIS A 11 -7.33 -21.13 -20.76
N ASN A 12 -6.64 -20.18 -21.41
CA ASN A 12 -6.38 -18.85 -20.85
C ASN A 12 -6.58 -17.75 -21.89
N CYS A 13 -7.67 -17.84 -22.65
CA CYS A 13 -7.94 -16.92 -23.75
C CYS A 13 -8.52 -15.60 -23.24
N THR A 14 -7.75 -14.52 -23.35
CA THR A 14 -8.18 -13.14 -23.13
C THR A 14 -8.02 -12.35 -24.43
N LEU A 15 -9.09 -11.72 -24.94
CA LEU A 15 -9.08 -11.02 -26.22
C LEU A 15 -9.09 -9.50 -26.04
N LEU A 16 -8.08 -8.82 -26.60
CA LEU A 16 -8.03 -7.35 -26.66
C LEU A 16 -9.01 -6.86 -27.74
N VAL A 17 -10.05 -6.11 -27.34
CA VAL A 17 -11.20 -5.84 -28.20
C VAL A 17 -11.29 -4.40 -28.72
N ASP A 18 -10.35 -3.54 -28.34
CA ASP A 18 -10.40 -2.10 -28.64
C ASP A 18 -9.39 -1.63 -29.71
N THR A 19 -8.81 -2.56 -30.47
CA THR A 19 -7.84 -2.20 -31.53
C THR A 19 -8.45 -1.32 -32.62
N TYR A 20 -9.74 -1.52 -32.96
CA TYR A 20 -10.45 -0.74 -33.97
C TYR A 20 -11.71 -0.08 -33.39
N ASP A 21 -12.86 -0.73 -33.48
CA ASP A 21 -14.12 -0.29 -32.89
C ASP A 21 -14.56 -1.34 -31.86
N THR A 22 -14.48 -0.95 -30.60
CA THR A 22 -14.76 -1.84 -29.46
C THR A 22 -16.17 -2.42 -29.54
N LEU A 23 -17.18 -1.56 -29.76
CA LEU A 23 -18.59 -1.95 -29.66
C LEU A 23 -19.16 -2.52 -30.94
N LYS A 24 -18.70 -2.03 -32.12
CA LYS A 24 -19.24 -2.49 -33.42
C LYS A 24 -18.45 -3.66 -33.97
N SER A 25 -17.22 -3.86 -33.58
CA SER A 25 -16.32 -4.88 -34.12
C SER A 25 -15.69 -5.78 -33.07
N GLY A 26 -14.97 -5.23 -32.12
CA GLY A 26 -14.16 -5.99 -31.14
C GLY A 26 -14.98 -6.97 -30.31
N ILE A 27 -15.93 -6.48 -29.53
CA ILE A 27 -16.79 -7.31 -28.68
C ILE A 27 -17.67 -8.25 -29.48
N PRO A 28 -18.34 -7.84 -30.59
CA PRO A 28 -19.08 -8.79 -31.43
C PRO A 28 -18.24 -9.94 -31.99
N ASN A 29 -16.99 -9.68 -32.38
CA ASN A 29 -16.09 -10.74 -32.85
C ASN A 29 -15.59 -11.62 -31.70
N ALA A 30 -15.38 -11.06 -30.51
CA ALA A 30 -15.04 -11.86 -29.33
C ALA A 30 -16.18 -12.80 -28.94
N ILE A 31 -17.44 -12.36 -29.00
CA ILE A 31 -18.66 -13.16 -28.78
C ILE A 31 -18.76 -14.30 -29.80
N LYS A 32 -18.47 -14.05 -31.09
CA LYS A 32 -18.44 -15.11 -32.11
C LYS A 32 -17.40 -16.18 -31.75
N VAL A 33 -16.19 -15.77 -31.39
CA VAL A 33 -15.12 -16.68 -30.99
C VAL A 33 -15.46 -17.43 -29.71
N ALA A 34 -16.06 -16.76 -28.72
CA ALA A 34 -16.54 -17.40 -27.51
C ALA A 34 -17.56 -18.51 -27.79
N SER A 35 -18.48 -18.26 -28.73
CA SER A 35 -19.45 -19.27 -29.17
C SER A 35 -18.77 -20.47 -29.83
N GLU A 36 -17.78 -20.25 -30.71
CA GLU A 36 -16.99 -21.30 -31.36
C GLU A 36 -16.15 -22.11 -30.33
N MET A 37 -15.62 -21.46 -29.31
CA MET A 37 -14.90 -22.10 -28.17
C MET A 37 -15.86 -22.97 -27.35
N LYS A 38 -17.04 -22.46 -27.02
CA LYS A 38 -18.07 -23.18 -26.26
C LYS A 38 -18.50 -24.48 -26.94
N GLN A 39 -18.65 -24.50 -28.26
CA GLN A 39 -18.94 -25.70 -29.03
C GLN A 39 -17.86 -26.79 -28.92
N LYS A 40 -16.63 -26.39 -28.56
CA LYS A 40 -15.48 -27.29 -28.37
C LYS A 40 -15.25 -27.64 -26.90
N GLY A 41 -16.18 -27.29 -25.99
CA GLY A 41 -16.00 -27.46 -24.54
C GLY A 41 -14.97 -26.53 -23.91
N GLN A 42 -14.58 -25.44 -24.60
CA GLN A 42 -13.65 -24.43 -24.15
C GLN A 42 -14.41 -23.16 -23.80
N ARG A 43 -13.77 -22.22 -23.09
CA ARG A 43 -14.39 -20.94 -22.72
C ARG A 43 -13.46 -19.76 -22.98
N LEU A 44 -14.03 -18.64 -23.40
CA LEU A 44 -13.35 -17.36 -23.39
C LEU A 44 -13.20 -16.92 -21.93
N GLN A 45 -11.97 -16.66 -21.50
CA GLN A 45 -11.71 -16.24 -20.11
C GLN A 45 -12.13 -14.79 -19.87
N ALA A 46 -11.69 -13.88 -20.76
CA ALA A 46 -11.96 -12.46 -20.60
C ALA A 46 -11.91 -11.70 -21.94
N ILE A 47 -12.49 -10.51 -21.94
CA ILE A 47 -12.16 -9.44 -22.89
C ILE A 47 -11.28 -8.39 -22.16
N ARG A 48 -10.36 -7.76 -22.92
CA ARG A 48 -9.48 -6.71 -22.41
C ARG A 48 -9.79 -5.39 -23.11
N LEU A 49 -9.91 -4.32 -22.32
CA LEU A 49 -10.06 -2.93 -22.73
C LEU A 49 -8.80 -2.16 -22.30
N ASP A 50 -8.14 -1.49 -23.21
CA ASP A 50 -6.86 -0.77 -23.01
C ASP A 50 -6.93 0.68 -23.49
N SER A 51 -8.10 1.16 -23.92
CA SER A 51 -8.29 2.50 -24.46
C SER A 51 -9.73 3.00 -24.32
N GLY A 52 -9.89 4.33 -24.47
CA GLY A 52 -11.18 4.99 -24.41
C GLY A 52 -11.74 5.17 -23.00
N ASP A 53 -13.03 5.43 -22.89
CA ASP A 53 -13.73 5.54 -21.60
C ASP A 53 -14.00 4.13 -21.05
N LEU A 54 -13.13 3.68 -20.14
CA LEU A 54 -13.18 2.34 -19.57
C LEU A 54 -14.48 2.06 -18.80
N ALA A 55 -15.04 3.07 -18.11
CA ALA A 55 -16.31 2.91 -17.39
C ALA A 55 -17.48 2.73 -18.35
N TYR A 56 -17.54 3.53 -19.39
CA TYR A 56 -18.57 3.41 -20.42
C TYR A 56 -18.46 2.09 -21.20
N LEU A 57 -17.25 1.78 -21.69
CA LEU A 57 -17.00 0.59 -22.51
C LEU A 57 -17.21 -0.71 -21.74
N SER A 58 -16.79 -0.78 -20.46
CA SER A 58 -17.04 -1.95 -19.63
C SER A 58 -18.53 -2.19 -19.37
N LYS A 59 -19.30 -1.13 -19.08
CA LYS A 59 -20.76 -1.24 -18.90
C LYS A 59 -21.48 -1.70 -20.20
N ARG A 60 -21.06 -1.18 -21.34
CA ARG A 60 -21.59 -1.60 -22.64
C ARG A 60 -21.16 -3.03 -22.99
N GLY A 61 -19.90 -3.32 -22.79
CA GLY A 61 -19.33 -4.65 -23.02
C GLY A 61 -19.99 -5.74 -22.18
N ARG A 62 -20.23 -5.46 -20.88
CA ARG A 62 -20.91 -6.40 -19.99
C ARG A 62 -22.31 -6.73 -20.50
N ARG A 63 -23.09 -5.71 -20.86
CA ARG A 63 -24.44 -5.94 -21.45
C ARG A 63 -24.39 -6.80 -22.70
N MET A 64 -23.48 -6.50 -23.63
CA MET A 64 -23.35 -7.27 -24.86
C MET A 64 -22.98 -8.73 -24.63
N LEU A 65 -22.11 -8.99 -23.64
CA LEU A 65 -21.73 -10.35 -23.25
C LEU A 65 -22.89 -11.09 -22.58
N ASP A 66 -23.61 -10.41 -21.68
CA ASP A 66 -24.78 -10.97 -20.97
C ASP A 66 -25.92 -11.30 -21.94
N ASP A 67 -26.24 -10.37 -22.83
CA ASP A 67 -27.27 -10.56 -23.89
C ASP A 67 -26.94 -11.73 -24.82
N ALA A 68 -25.64 -12.03 -25.00
CA ALA A 68 -25.18 -13.17 -25.79
C ALA A 68 -25.03 -14.46 -24.96
N GLY A 69 -25.33 -14.46 -23.65
CA GLY A 69 -25.27 -15.63 -22.77
C GLY A 69 -23.86 -15.97 -22.27
N PHE A 70 -22.96 -14.98 -22.18
CA PHE A 70 -21.57 -15.11 -21.68
C PHE A 70 -21.37 -14.32 -20.40
N THR A 71 -22.19 -14.58 -19.39
CA THR A 71 -22.16 -13.90 -18.10
C THR A 71 -20.88 -14.18 -17.30
N GLU A 72 -20.22 -15.31 -17.58
CA GLU A 72 -18.99 -15.75 -16.93
C GLU A 72 -17.71 -15.13 -17.53
N VAL A 73 -17.80 -14.48 -18.71
CA VAL A 73 -16.63 -13.86 -19.34
C VAL A 73 -16.26 -12.58 -18.59
N GLN A 74 -15.03 -12.52 -18.10
CA GLN A 74 -14.51 -11.40 -17.34
C GLN A 74 -14.18 -10.18 -18.19
N ILE A 75 -14.16 -9.00 -17.58
CA ILE A 75 -13.69 -7.76 -18.19
C ILE A 75 -12.40 -7.33 -17.49
N VAL A 76 -11.30 -7.34 -18.22
CA VAL A 76 -9.99 -6.87 -17.79
C VAL A 76 -9.76 -5.48 -18.39
N VAL A 77 -9.28 -4.55 -17.57
CA VAL A 77 -8.89 -3.21 -18.05
C VAL A 77 -7.43 -2.94 -17.78
N SER A 78 -6.83 -2.14 -18.65
CA SER A 78 -5.44 -1.68 -18.54
C SER A 78 -5.33 -0.25 -19.12
N ASN A 79 -4.12 0.24 -19.35
CA ASN A 79 -3.82 1.60 -19.81
C ASN A 79 -3.73 2.63 -18.67
N GLN A 80 -2.50 3.05 -18.35
CA GLN A 80 -2.14 4.13 -17.43
C GLN A 80 -2.97 4.18 -16.14
N LEU A 81 -3.33 2.99 -15.64
CA LEU A 81 -4.08 2.86 -14.41
C LEU A 81 -3.20 3.24 -13.21
N ASP A 82 -3.83 3.98 -12.30
CA ASP A 82 -3.33 4.30 -10.97
C ASP A 82 -4.46 4.13 -9.94
N GLU A 83 -4.15 4.36 -8.67
CA GLU A 83 -5.10 4.24 -7.56
C GLU A 83 -6.28 5.22 -7.68
N TYR A 84 -6.08 6.40 -8.27
CA TYR A 84 -7.14 7.41 -8.44
C TYR A 84 -8.11 7.02 -9.54
N LEU A 85 -7.58 6.56 -10.68
CA LEU A 85 -8.43 6.10 -11.79
C LEU A 85 -9.20 4.82 -11.41
N ILE A 86 -8.55 3.87 -10.75
CA ILE A 86 -9.22 2.66 -10.24
C ILE A 86 -10.35 3.03 -9.28
N LYS A 87 -10.10 3.93 -8.32
CA LYS A 87 -11.13 4.43 -7.40
C LYS A 87 -12.30 5.02 -8.16
N SER A 88 -12.03 5.88 -9.15
CA SER A 88 -13.06 6.50 -9.98
C SER A 88 -13.89 5.45 -10.75
N LEU A 89 -13.26 4.43 -11.34
CA LEU A 89 -13.96 3.35 -12.04
C LEU A 89 -14.87 2.55 -11.11
N LEU A 90 -14.41 2.26 -9.88
CA LEU A 90 -15.20 1.57 -8.86
C LEU A 90 -16.39 2.42 -8.37
N GLU A 91 -16.19 3.71 -8.13
CA GLU A 91 -17.25 4.65 -7.75
C GLU A 91 -18.33 4.77 -8.85
N GLN A 92 -17.93 4.71 -10.10
CA GLN A 92 -18.82 4.66 -11.25
C GLN A 92 -19.53 3.30 -11.42
N LYS A 93 -19.24 2.32 -10.56
CA LYS A 93 -19.77 0.94 -10.66
C LYS A 93 -19.49 0.31 -12.01
N ALA A 94 -18.29 0.51 -12.54
CA ALA A 94 -17.83 -0.14 -13.76
C ALA A 94 -17.68 -1.65 -13.50
N PRO A 95 -18.29 -2.53 -14.29
CA PRO A 95 -18.22 -3.99 -14.13
C PRO A 95 -16.88 -4.51 -14.63
N ILE A 96 -15.85 -4.31 -13.83
CA ILE A 96 -14.46 -4.67 -14.12
C ILE A 96 -14.04 -5.73 -13.11
N ASP A 97 -13.51 -6.85 -13.60
CA ASP A 97 -13.09 -8.00 -12.79
C ASP A 97 -11.60 -7.95 -12.44
N SER A 98 -10.77 -7.29 -13.30
CA SER A 98 -9.33 -7.24 -13.10
C SER A 98 -8.71 -5.97 -13.69
N PHE A 99 -7.69 -5.45 -13.02
CA PHE A 99 -6.95 -4.25 -13.39
C PHE A 99 -5.49 -4.60 -13.70
N GLY A 100 -5.04 -4.31 -14.92
CA GLY A 100 -3.65 -4.43 -15.33
C GLY A 100 -2.89 -3.13 -15.09
N VAL A 101 -2.36 -2.93 -13.89
CA VAL A 101 -1.56 -1.75 -13.53
C VAL A 101 -0.11 -1.98 -13.96
N GLY A 102 0.39 -1.15 -14.86
CA GLY A 102 1.75 -1.26 -15.42
C GLY A 102 2.67 -0.16 -14.91
N THR A 103 2.77 0.91 -15.68
CA THR A 103 3.77 1.98 -15.48
C THR A 103 3.75 2.57 -14.08
N SER A 104 2.59 2.97 -13.56
CA SER A 104 2.49 3.59 -12.23
C SER A 104 3.00 2.68 -11.12
N LEU A 105 2.70 1.38 -11.19
CA LEU A 105 3.21 0.40 -10.23
C LEU A 105 4.70 0.14 -10.41
N ALA A 106 5.17 -0.04 -11.65
CA ALA A 106 6.57 -0.36 -11.95
C ALA A 106 7.53 0.81 -11.64
N THR A 107 7.05 2.05 -11.80
CA THR A 107 7.85 3.26 -11.50
C THR A 107 7.62 3.80 -10.09
N GLY A 108 6.65 3.27 -9.33
CA GLY A 108 6.33 3.75 -7.98
C GLY A 108 5.82 5.19 -7.92
N GLN A 109 5.09 5.64 -8.96
CA GLN A 109 4.56 7.00 -8.99
C GLN A 109 3.52 7.24 -7.89
N PRO A 110 3.43 8.50 -7.33
CA PRO A 110 4.26 9.67 -7.65
C PRO A 110 5.61 9.68 -6.93
N ASP A 111 5.80 8.88 -5.89
CA ASP A 111 6.99 8.86 -5.03
C ASP A 111 7.79 7.57 -5.30
N ALA A 112 8.60 7.59 -6.35
CA ALA A 112 9.34 6.42 -6.84
C ALA A 112 10.43 5.90 -5.88
N ALA A 113 10.81 6.69 -4.86
CA ALA A 113 11.84 6.31 -3.89
C ALA A 113 11.47 6.76 -2.48
N LEU A 114 11.70 5.88 -1.50
CA LEU A 114 11.66 6.26 -0.10
C LEU A 114 13.00 6.95 0.25
N ASP A 115 12.92 8.16 0.80
CA ASP A 115 14.08 8.93 1.26
C ASP A 115 14.66 8.30 2.54
N GLY A 116 15.33 7.17 2.37
CA GLY A 116 16.02 6.49 3.46
C GLY A 116 17.34 7.18 3.80
N VAL A 117 17.58 7.46 5.09
CA VAL A 117 18.86 7.96 5.59
C VAL A 117 19.33 7.17 6.80
N TYR A 118 20.64 6.98 6.90
CA TYR A 118 21.31 6.39 8.04
C TYR A 118 22.05 7.47 8.82
N LYS A 119 21.79 7.58 10.12
CA LYS A 119 22.42 8.56 11.01
C LYS A 119 22.93 7.89 12.27
N LEU A 120 24.18 8.23 12.67
CA LEU A 120 24.72 7.81 13.94
C LEU A 120 23.92 8.39 15.10
N SER A 121 23.41 7.54 15.98
CA SER A 121 22.60 7.94 17.14
C SER A 121 23.24 7.57 18.49
N GLU A 122 24.18 6.63 18.50
CA GLU A 122 24.94 6.21 19.66
C GLU A 122 26.29 5.59 19.25
N ILE A 123 27.33 5.77 20.04
CA ILE A 123 28.62 5.08 19.90
C ILE A 123 29.18 4.79 21.30
N ASN A 124 29.59 3.57 21.56
CA ASN A 124 30.12 3.11 22.84
C ASN A 124 29.23 3.45 24.05
N GLY A 125 27.91 3.35 23.88
CA GLY A 125 26.93 3.70 24.90
C GLY A 125 26.67 5.20 25.07
N GLU A 126 27.38 6.06 24.32
CA GLU A 126 27.17 7.52 24.38
C GLU A 126 26.21 7.97 23.28
N PRO A 127 25.09 8.62 23.63
CA PRO A 127 24.16 9.19 22.67
C PRO A 127 24.82 10.26 21.78
N LYS A 128 24.56 10.20 20.50
CA LYS A 128 25.05 11.18 19.50
C LYS A 128 23.89 11.84 18.80
N ILE A 129 24.08 13.10 18.41
CA ILE A 129 23.07 13.89 17.70
C ILE A 129 23.69 14.59 16.50
N LYS A 130 22.96 14.59 15.38
CA LYS A 130 23.27 15.46 14.24
C LYS A 130 22.45 16.74 14.36
N LEU A 131 23.11 17.87 14.48
CA LEU A 131 22.47 19.19 14.48
C LEU A 131 22.19 19.64 13.05
N SER A 132 21.17 20.46 12.87
CA SER A 132 20.79 21.11 11.62
C SER A 132 20.04 22.40 11.96
N GLU A 133 20.13 23.40 11.09
CA GLU A 133 19.29 24.60 11.15
C GLU A 133 17.81 24.25 11.04
N ASN A 134 17.49 23.30 10.16
CA ASN A 134 16.14 22.76 10.07
C ASN A 134 15.92 21.72 11.21
N ILE A 135 15.03 22.07 12.15
CA ILE A 135 14.71 21.24 13.31
C ILE A 135 14.18 19.83 12.91
N GLN A 136 13.51 19.71 11.78
CA GLN A 136 13.01 18.43 11.28
C GLN A 136 14.14 17.48 10.83
N LYS A 137 15.33 18.01 10.56
CA LYS A 137 16.53 17.25 10.20
C LYS A 137 17.42 16.92 11.40
N VAL A 138 17.08 17.39 12.60
CA VAL A 138 17.78 17.03 13.84
C VAL A 138 17.42 15.60 14.23
N THR A 139 18.43 14.76 14.45
CA THR A 139 18.23 13.35 14.76
C THR A 139 17.80 13.11 16.22
N LEU A 140 17.17 11.97 16.45
CA LEU A 140 16.88 11.47 17.80
C LEU A 140 18.10 10.67 18.30
N PRO A 141 18.70 11.05 19.46
CA PRO A 141 19.89 10.38 20.00
C PRO A 141 19.56 9.06 20.69
N GLY A 142 20.61 8.24 20.95
CA GLY A 142 20.54 7.01 21.70
C GLY A 142 19.90 5.84 20.92
N ARG A 143 19.94 4.65 21.53
CA ARG A 143 19.21 3.46 21.02
C ARG A 143 17.75 3.60 21.35
N LYS A 144 16.89 3.24 20.41
CA LYS A 144 15.46 3.53 20.48
C LYS A 144 14.61 2.30 20.21
N GLN A 145 13.43 2.28 20.81
CA GLN A 145 12.30 1.39 20.47
C GLN A 145 11.13 2.24 20.02
N VAL A 146 10.28 1.67 19.18
CA VAL A 146 9.00 2.26 18.76
C VAL A 146 7.89 1.37 19.28
N TYR A 147 6.97 1.95 20.04
CA TYR A 147 5.77 1.26 20.48
C TYR A 147 4.54 1.74 19.72
N ARG A 148 3.77 0.81 19.19
CA ARG A 148 2.45 1.06 18.63
C ARG A 148 1.40 0.86 19.69
N PHE A 149 0.48 1.80 19.78
CA PHE A 149 -0.65 1.76 20.71
C PHE A 149 -1.93 1.53 19.94
N THR A 150 -2.80 0.68 20.51
CA THR A 150 -4.14 0.43 19.99
C THR A 150 -5.18 0.89 20.99
N ASP A 151 -6.41 1.08 20.52
CA ASP A 151 -7.57 1.20 21.39
C ASP A 151 -8.10 -0.19 21.82
N ASP A 152 -9.14 -0.19 22.65
CA ASP A 152 -9.77 -1.42 23.16
C ASP A 152 -10.42 -2.28 22.05
N SER A 153 -10.67 -1.72 20.87
CA SER A 153 -11.17 -2.40 19.68
C SER A 153 -10.05 -2.92 18.77
N GLY A 154 -8.78 -2.63 19.11
CA GLY A 154 -7.60 -3.07 18.36
C GLY A 154 -7.22 -2.15 17.19
N PHE A 155 -7.84 -0.97 17.05
CA PHE A 155 -7.42 0.01 16.05
C PHE A 155 -6.17 0.78 16.48
N PHE A 156 -5.31 1.13 15.53
CA PHE A 156 -4.11 1.92 15.77
C PHE A 156 -4.47 3.35 16.17
N VAL A 157 -3.86 3.81 17.25
CA VAL A 157 -4.09 5.13 17.84
C VAL A 157 -2.90 6.06 17.63
N ALA A 158 -1.69 5.55 17.92
CA ALA A 158 -0.46 6.33 17.86
C ALA A 158 0.77 5.43 17.91
N ASP A 159 1.92 5.95 17.45
CA ASP A 159 3.23 5.36 17.66
C ASP A 159 4.10 6.30 18.53
N ALA A 160 4.77 5.76 19.53
CA ALA A 160 5.71 6.52 20.37
C ALA A 160 7.13 5.96 20.27
N ILE A 161 8.08 6.84 19.98
CA ILE A 161 9.51 6.53 19.95
C ILE A 161 10.07 6.80 21.34
N THR A 162 10.75 5.83 21.94
CA THR A 162 11.37 5.95 23.27
C THR A 162 12.80 5.42 23.28
N LEU A 163 13.54 5.62 24.35
CA LEU A 163 14.83 4.96 24.57
C LEU A 163 14.61 3.45 24.78
N GLU A 164 15.47 2.61 24.19
CA GLU A 164 15.33 1.14 24.20
C GLU A 164 15.25 0.56 25.61
N ASN A 165 16.06 1.09 26.54
CA ASN A 165 16.13 0.63 27.94
C ASN A 165 15.15 1.37 28.86
N GLY A 166 14.27 2.22 28.29
CA GLY A 166 13.26 2.93 29.04
C GLY A 166 11.97 2.13 29.22
N PRO A 167 11.08 2.55 30.12
CA PRO A 167 9.76 1.97 30.25
C PRO A 167 8.91 2.24 28.99
N VAL A 168 7.86 1.44 28.81
CA VAL A 168 6.80 1.77 27.85
C VAL A 168 6.23 3.13 28.20
N PRO A 169 6.23 4.11 27.27
CA PRO A 169 5.80 5.47 27.61
C PRO A 169 4.28 5.52 27.84
N ASP A 170 3.87 6.14 28.92
CA ASP A 170 2.46 6.46 29.25
C ASP A 170 2.02 7.81 28.67
N ARG A 171 2.99 8.61 28.20
CA ARG A 171 2.79 9.90 27.56
C ARG A 171 3.79 10.10 26.43
N MET A 172 3.36 10.72 25.37
CA MET A 172 4.23 11.20 24.29
C MET A 172 4.03 12.68 24.05
N VAL A 173 5.07 13.34 23.52
CA VAL A 173 5.04 14.72 23.05
C VAL A 173 5.29 14.76 21.55
N HIS A 174 4.74 15.77 20.88
CA HIS A 174 5.01 15.97 19.47
C HIS A 174 6.50 16.33 19.26
N PRO A 175 7.20 15.76 18.26
CA PRO A 175 8.65 15.93 18.12
C PRO A 175 9.12 17.36 17.94
N PHE A 176 8.25 18.25 17.42
CA PHE A 176 8.60 19.62 17.05
C PHE A 176 7.73 20.69 17.73
N ASP A 177 6.64 20.28 18.38
CA ASP A 177 5.70 21.16 19.07
C ASP A 177 5.35 20.53 20.42
N THR A 178 6.15 20.88 21.43
CA THR A 178 6.11 20.26 22.77
C THR A 178 4.87 20.61 23.60
N GLU A 179 4.10 21.61 23.16
CA GLU A 179 2.81 21.92 23.78
C GLU A 179 1.77 20.84 23.46
N LYS A 180 1.95 20.13 22.33
CA LYS A 180 1.11 19.00 21.95
C LYS A 180 1.61 17.71 22.56
N SER A 181 0.79 17.12 23.40
CA SER A 181 1.06 15.82 24.04
C SER A 181 -0.15 14.92 24.04
N MET A 182 0.06 13.63 24.29
CA MET A 182 -0.99 12.63 24.34
C MET A 182 -0.69 11.60 25.42
N GLN A 183 -1.69 11.26 26.23
CA GLN A 183 -1.64 10.13 27.17
C GLN A 183 -1.82 8.81 26.41
N LEU A 184 -1.11 7.77 26.83
CA LEU A 184 -1.03 6.48 26.16
C LEU A 184 -1.43 5.36 27.14
N ASN A 185 -2.18 4.39 26.65
CA ASN A 185 -2.51 3.20 27.44
C ASN A 185 -1.39 2.15 27.31
N THR A 186 -0.52 2.07 28.31
CA THR A 186 0.66 1.17 28.26
C THR A 186 0.31 -0.31 28.15
N LYS A 187 -0.91 -0.72 28.56
CA LYS A 187 -1.39 -2.10 28.44
C LYS A 187 -1.65 -2.52 26.98
N MET A 188 -1.84 -1.54 26.11
CA MET A 188 -2.14 -1.75 24.68
C MET A 188 -0.94 -1.47 23.77
N ALA A 189 0.27 -1.48 24.33
CA ALA A 189 1.50 -1.17 23.62
C ALA A 189 2.15 -2.44 23.03
N VAL A 190 2.55 -2.35 21.75
CA VAL A 190 3.29 -3.41 21.06
C VAL A 190 4.60 -2.85 20.53
N PRO A 191 5.77 -3.44 20.84
CA PRO A 191 7.04 -3.02 20.27
C PRO A 191 7.09 -3.35 18.77
N LEU A 192 7.61 -2.43 17.97
CA LEU A 192 7.70 -2.61 16.51
C LEU A 192 9.10 -3.04 16.05
N LEU A 193 10.15 -2.68 16.79
CA LEU A 193 11.53 -3.03 16.41
C LEU A 193 11.90 -4.38 17.03
N ASN A 194 12.24 -5.32 16.17
CA ASN A 194 12.72 -6.65 16.55
C ASN A 194 14.17 -6.82 16.10
N LYS A 195 14.96 -7.57 16.86
CA LYS A 195 16.30 -7.94 16.45
C LYS A 195 16.22 -8.91 15.27
N ILE A 196 16.80 -8.55 14.14
CA ILE A 196 16.76 -9.34 12.90
C ILE A 196 18.11 -9.93 12.52
N MET A 197 19.19 -9.49 13.17
CA MET A 197 20.53 -10.00 12.95
C MET A 197 21.35 -9.94 14.24
N GLU A 198 22.16 -10.94 14.50
CA GLU A 198 23.08 -11.01 15.65
C GLU A 198 24.37 -11.72 15.27
N ASN A 199 25.52 -11.12 15.60
CA ASN A 199 26.86 -11.67 15.30
C ASN A 199 27.05 -12.12 13.85
N GLY A 200 26.47 -11.36 12.89
CA GLY A 200 26.54 -11.68 11.46
C GLY A 200 25.55 -12.74 10.98
N SER A 201 24.77 -13.33 11.87
CA SER A 201 23.76 -14.33 11.53
C SER A 201 22.36 -13.71 11.48
N SER A 202 21.57 -14.07 10.46
CA SER A 202 20.16 -13.67 10.37
C SER A 202 19.33 -14.39 11.43
N LEU A 203 18.48 -13.63 12.10
CA LEU A 203 17.45 -14.15 13.02
C LEU A 203 16.06 -14.17 12.36
N LEU A 204 15.98 -13.73 11.10
CA LEU A 204 14.71 -13.75 10.35
C LEU A 204 14.38 -15.18 9.96
N GLU A 205 13.15 -15.58 10.26
CA GLU A 205 12.54 -16.77 9.67
C GLU A 205 12.26 -16.50 8.18
N SER A 206 12.29 -17.56 7.37
CA SER A 206 11.85 -17.46 5.98
C SER A 206 10.33 -17.36 5.94
N TYR A 207 9.82 -16.29 5.37
CA TYR A 207 8.38 -16.09 5.18
C TYR A 207 8.00 -16.28 3.72
N GLU A 208 6.91 -17.02 3.49
CA GLU A 208 6.31 -17.07 2.16
C GLU A 208 5.66 -15.72 1.81
N PRO A 209 5.73 -15.27 0.55
CA PRO A 209 5.12 -13.99 0.15
C PRO A 209 3.63 -13.86 0.52
N LYS A 210 2.90 -14.97 0.53
CA LYS A 210 1.48 -15.02 0.92
C LYS A 210 1.27 -14.69 2.39
N ASP A 211 2.19 -15.12 3.27
CA ASP A 211 2.09 -14.86 4.71
C ASP A 211 2.35 -13.38 4.98
N VAL A 212 3.33 -12.78 4.28
CA VAL A 212 3.60 -11.35 4.35
C VAL A 212 2.39 -10.54 3.86
N ALA A 213 1.79 -10.92 2.74
CA ALA A 213 0.60 -10.25 2.22
C ALA A 213 -0.58 -10.35 3.21
N SER A 214 -0.81 -11.52 3.80
CA SER A 214 -1.85 -11.74 4.81
C SER A 214 -1.61 -10.92 6.07
N PHE A 215 -0.36 -10.82 6.52
CA PHE A 215 0.02 -9.97 7.64
C PHE A 215 -0.28 -8.49 7.36
N VAL A 216 0.13 -7.98 6.18
CA VAL A 216 -0.15 -6.59 5.78
C VAL A 216 -1.65 -6.32 5.73
N GLN A 217 -2.45 -7.22 5.13
CA GLN A 217 -3.91 -7.07 5.08
C GLN A 217 -4.52 -6.95 6.48
N LYS A 218 -4.14 -7.82 7.42
CA LYS A 218 -4.61 -7.76 8.80
C LYS A 218 -4.24 -6.45 9.48
N ARG A 219 -3.00 -5.95 9.27
CA ARG A 219 -2.56 -4.67 9.84
C ARG A 219 -3.29 -3.48 9.22
N MET A 220 -3.58 -3.52 7.92
CA MET A 220 -4.37 -2.49 7.24
C MET A 220 -5.81 -2.40 7.76
N LEU A 221 -6.42 -3.50 8.18
CA LEU A 221 -7.73 -3.49 8.83
C LEU A 221 -7.71 -2.78 10.20
N GLN A 222 -6.59 -2.78 10.89
CA GLN A 222 -6.41 -2.10 12.18
C GLN A 222 -6.13 -0.58 12.03
N LEU A 223 -5.78 -0.11 10.84
CA LEU A 223 -5.62 1.31 10.58
C LEU A 223 -7.01 1.95 10.37
N PRO A 224 -7.39 3.01 11.12
CA PRO A 224 -8.67 3.71 10.93
C PRO A 224 -8.83 4.27 9.52
N GLU A 225 -10.07 4.30 9.03
CA GLU A 225 -10.40 4.66 7.64
C GLU A 225 -9.99 6.08 7.26
N GLU A 226 -10.00 7.02 8.21
CA GLU A 226 -9.58 8.41 7.99
C GLU A 226 -8.10 8.53 7.58
N HIS A 227 -7.24 7.56 7.94
CA HIS A 227 -5.84 7.53 7.52
C HIS A 227 -5.62 6.89 6.14
N LYS A 228 -6.63 6.17 5.62
CA LYS A 228 -6.56 5.44 4.35
C LYS A 228 -7.02 6.25 3.15
N ARG A 229 -7.53 7.46 3.37
CA ARG A 229 -8.03 8.32 2.30
C ARG A 229 -6.91 8.73 1.37
N PHE A 230 -7.11 8.65 0.06
CA PHE A 230 -6.14 9.13 -0.94
C PHE A 230 -6.02 10.66 -0.93
N ASN A 231 -7.15 11.36 -0.68
CA ASN A 231 -7.17 12.80 -0.63
C ASN A 231 -7.32 13.27 0.81
N ASN A 232 -6.42 14.15 1.26
CA ASN A 232 -6.42 14.74 2.59
C ASN A 232 -6.58 13.68 3.71
N PRO A 233 -5.68 12.69 3.81
CA PRO A 233 -5.72 11.71 4.88
C PRO A 233 -5.52 12.39 6.24
N HIS A 234 -6.15 11.87 7.28
CA HIS A 234 -5.84 12.29 8.63
C HIS A 234 -4.41 11.88 8.98
N ILE A 235 -3.64 12.81 9.57
CA ILE A 235 -2.24 12.55 9.94
C ILE A 235 -2.20 11.58 11.12
N TYR A 236 -1.51 10.44 10.93
CA TYR A 236 -1.29 9.48 12.00
C TYR A 236 -0.35 10.06 13.06
N LYS A 237 -0.68 9.86 14.32
CA LYS A 237 0.05 10.45 15.44
C LYS A 237 1.34 9.68 15.72
N VAL A 238 2.47 10.36 15.56
CA VAL A 238 3.78 9.84 15.95
C VAL A 238 4.43 10.83 16.91
N GLY A 239 4.80 10.36 18.08
CA GLY A 239 5.42 11.18 19.14
C GLY A 239 6.71 10.58 19.66
N ILE A 240 7.33 11.29 20.60
CA ILE A 240 8.51 10.84 21.33
C ILE A 240 8.23 10.86 22.83
N SER A 241 8.84 9.95 23.58
CA SER A 241 8.75 9.94 25.04
C SER A 241 9.43 11.18 25.66
N GLU A 242 8.98 11.58 26.83
CA GLU A 242 9.59 12.72 27.56
C GLU A 242 11.09 12.52 27.82
N PRO A 243 11.57 11.33 28.28
CA PRO A 243 13.01 11.11 28.45
C PRO A 243 13.81 11.28 27.16
N LEU A 244 13.30 10.81 26.02
CA LEU A 244 13.96 10.99 24.72
C LEU A 244 13.95 12.47 24.27
N HIS A 245 12.86 13.17 24.52
CA HIS A 245 12.76 14.61 24.28
C HIS A 245 13.77 15.38 25.12
N GLN A 246 13.89 15.06 26.42
CA GLN A 246 14.84 15.70 27.34
C GLN A 246 16.28 15.44 26.87
N LEU A 247 16.65 14.19 26.58
CA LEU A 247 17.98 13.83 26.08
C LEU A 247 18.34 14.61 24.81
N ARG A 248 17.41 14.72 23.86
CA ARG A 248 17.61 15.51 22.64
C ARG A 248 17.84 16.99 22.96
N SER A 249 17.06 17.54 23.87
CA SER A 249 17.15 18.95 24.27
C SER A 249 18.48 19.27 24.94
N ASP A 250 18.95 18.40 25.83
CA ASP A 250 20.21 18.57 26.54
C ASP A 250 21.42 18.49 25.63
N LEU A 251 21.43 17.54 24.72
CA LEU A 251 22.47 17.44 23.69
C LEU A 251 22.47 18.65 22.74
N ARG A 252 21.30 19.15 22.38
CA ARG A 252 21.22 20.40 21.59
C ARG A 252 21.80 21.60 22.33
N LYS A 253 21.47 21.74 23.63
CA LYS A 253 22.04 22.81 24.45
C LYS A 253 23.57 22.69 24.60
N LYS A 254 24.05 21.45 24.81
CA LYS A 254 25.49 21.16 24.97
C LYS A 254 26.31 21.55 23.74
N TYR A 255 25.76 21.37 22.52
CA TYR A 255 26.47 21.59 21.24
C TYR A 255 26.02 22.84 20.48
N LYS A 256 25.03 23.59 20.96
CA LYS A 256 24.78 24.97 20.52
C LYS A 256 25.76 25.86 21.25
N MET A 257 26.82 26.27 20.55
CA MET A 257 27.64 27.40 20.96
C MET A 257 26.91 28.71 20.63
#